data_a52c1c374ad69fe718c9c9bf42d5d1f0
#
_entry.id   a52c1c374ad69fe718c9c9bf42d5d1f0
#
_cell.length_a   1.000
_cell.length_b   1.000
_cell.length_c   1.000
_cell.angle_alpha   90.00
_cell.angle_beta   90.00
_cell.angle_gamma   90.00
#
_symmetry.space_group_name_H-M   'P 1'
#
loop_
_entity.id
_entity.type
_entity.pdbx_description
1 polymer ?
#
loop_
_entity_poly.entity_id
_entity_poly.type
_entity_poly.pdbx_seq_one_letter_code
_entity_poly.pdbx_strand_id
1 'polypeptide(L)'
;MLVRCKIGNFKSFKEPQEINLFPYGQNSFKENIHYFNDKELYFGTSKKENEKRNKNRLLKLALITGKNASGKSNFFEGMEFFKDFFIKDRDNLFSFDEFSLEENRIDTVFEIEFIHNNKYIKYNLNINKFERTINEEKLSVKILNKRSFEEIFHIKNGEILIVNTSYIKSKGIKEFFMNNTSRSLVKILKDANDSFIRENFLDFFEKMVIIHKNNPITENNFIINKIKLKEMLLERKNGKASKLLELIEKFVSNLDTGIKRLDIEDGMDENYGNLSSEAIEKVKKYRIKTVHNKYNLNGEIVGETKLDLYTNESTGTRKIVELSFAIISSLCNGTPVLIDELTTYFHNKVTEEVIDLYRMDWTRGQLIFSTHNDNLLDYDFRKDQIYIIDKNEKEESEIFSLIDTDFRNDLSTAKQYLAGKFGSFPKVNLNFLREGWED
;
A
#
# COMPACT_ATOMS: atom_id res chain seq x y z
N MET A 1 5.02 -7.11 -6.89
CA MET A 1 4.76 -5.77 -7.43
C MET A 1 3.29 -5.61 -7.75
N LEU A 2 2.69 -4.49 -7.37
CA LEU A 2 1.31 -4.15 -7.74
C LEU A 2 1.28 -3.71 -9.21
N VAL A 3 0.27 -4.13 -9.95
CA VAL A 3 0.06 -3.77 -11.36
C VAL A 3 -1.13 -2.85 -11.51
N ARG A 4 -2.25 -3.24 -10.92
CA ARG A 4 -3.51 -2.48 -10.95
C ARG A 4 -4.34 -2.80 -9.71
N CYS A 5 -5.07 -1.83 -9.24
CA CYS A 5 -6.11 -2.05 -8.22
C CYS A 5 -7.34 -1.21 -8.54
N LYS A 6 -8.51 -1.76 -8.23
CA LYS A 6 -9.81 -1.13 -8.45
C LYS A 6 -10.70 -1.33 -7.23
N ILE A 7 -11.41 -0.27 -6.86
CA ILE A 7 -12.35 -0.26 -5.75
C ILE A 7 -13.63 0.44 -6.21
N GLY A 8 -14.78 -0.15 -5.95
CA GLY A 8 -16.10 0.42 -6.25
C GLY A 8 -17.12 0.12 -5.18
N ASN A 9 -18.12 0.97 -5.02
CA ASN A 9 -19.12 0.95 -3.96
C ASN A 9 -18.51 0.82 -2.56
N PHE A 10 -17.47 1.61 -2.30
CA PHE A 10 -16.76 1.63 -1.02
C PHE A 10 -16.61 3.07 -0.54
N LYS A 11 -17.18 3.42 0.63
CA LYS A 11 -17.16 4.77 1.23
C LYS A 11 -17.58 5.84 0.23
N SER A 12 -16.66 6.70 -0.22
CA SER A 12 -16.97 7.78 -1.19
C SER A 12 -16.87 7.36 -2.66
N PHE A 13 -16.41 6.14 -2.96
CA PHE A 13 -16.33 5.62 -4.32
C PHE A 13 -17.60 4.86 -4.67
N LYS A 14 -18.51 5.45 -5.46
CA LYS A 14 -19.69 4.76 -5.95
C LYS A 14 -19.35 3.86 -7.12
N GLU A 15 -18.86 4.43 -8.19
CA GLU A 15 -18.45 3.68 -9.37
C GLU A 15 -17.03 3.10 -9.17
N PRO A 16 -16.69 1.95 -9.79
CA PRO A 16 -15.37 1.37 -9.71
C PRO A 16 -14.27 2.30 -10.24
N GLN A 17 -13.35 2.69 -9.38
CA GLN A 17 -12.20 3.54 -9.67
C GLN A 17 -10.90 2.76 -9.62
N GLU A 18 -9.94 3.07 -10.50
CA GLU A 18 -8.70 2.30 -10.62
C GLU A 18 -7.42 3.15 -10.56
N ILE A 19 -6.38 2.55 -9.99
CA ILE A 19 -4.99 2.98 -10.16
C ILE A 19 -4.27 1.91 -10.98
N ASN A 20 -3.62 2.32 -12.05
CA ASN A 20 -3.00 1.44 -13.02
C ASN A 20 -1.52 1.82 -13.23
N LEU A 21 -0.62 0.95 -12.80
CA LEU A 21 0.81 1.21 -12.78
C LEU A 21 1.53 0.81 -14.08
N PHE A 22 0.82 0.57 -15.18
CA PHE A 22 1.44 0.48 -16.50
C PHE A 22 1.78 1.87 -17.01
N PRO A 23 3.07 2.14 -17.38
CA PRO A 23 3.44 3.43 -17.93
C PRO A 23 2.89 3.64 -19.33
N TYR A 24 2.53 4.89 -19.63
CA TYR A 24 2.29 5.33 -21.00
C TYR A 24 3.61 5.42 -21.81
N GLY A 25 3.51 5.50 -23.13
CA GLY A 25 4.65 5.54 -24.04
C GLY A 25 5.54 6.79 -23.99
N GLN A 26 5.62 7.48 -22.85
CA GLN A 26 6.50 8.63 -22.65
C GLN A 26 7.96 8.23 -22.44
N ASN A 27 8.87 9.03 -22.96
CA ASN A 27 10.34 8.80 -22.86
C ASN A 27 11.00 9.52 -21.69
N SER A 28 10.26 10.34 -20.92
CA SER A 28 10.77 11.07 -19.76
C SER A 28 10.85 10.20 -18.50
N PHE A 29 11.78 10.50 -17.61
CA PHE A 29 11.92 9.90 -16.28
C PHE A 29 11.93 8.35 -16.32
N LYS A 30 12.86 7.78 -17.08
CA LYS A 30 13.00 6.32 -17.24
C LYS A 30 13.37 5.62 -15.93
N GLU A 31 14.05 6.30 -15.03
CA GLU A 31 14.39 5.87 -13.66
C GLU A 31 13.15 5.56 -12.81
N ASN A 32 12.00 6.14 -13.13
CA ASN A 32 10.73 5.89 -12.45
C ASN A 32 10.04 4.58 -12.88
N ILE A 33 10.70 3.77 -13.71
CA ILE A 33 10.11 2.59 -14.33
C ILE A 33 10.92 1.34 -14.00
N HIS A 34 10.24 0.27 -13.62
CA HIS A 34 10.78 -1.08 -13.64
C HIS A 34 10.70 -1.64 -15.06
N TYR A 35 11.84 -2.05 -15.58
CA TYR A 35 11.95 -2.71 -16.89
C TYR A 35 12.05 -4.22 -16.68
N PHE A 36 11.22 -4.96 -17.38
CA PHE A 36 11.27 -6.42 -17.43
C PHE A 36 11.78 -6.85 -18.80
N ASN A 37 12.52 -7.94 -18.86
CA ASN A 37 12.96 -8.49 -20.14
C ASN A 37 11.74 -8.84 -21.00
N ASP A 38 11.77 -8.52 -22.31
CA ASP A 38 10.65 -8.69 -23.24
C ASP A 38 10.05 -10.11 -23.27
N LYS A 39 10.82 -11.12 -22.84
CA LYS A 39 10.38 -12.52 -22.76
C LYS A 39 9.59 -12.84 -21.48
N GLU A 40 9.72 -12.03 -20.45
CA GLU A 40 9.16 -12.32 -19.11
C GLU A 40 7.74 -11.79 -18.91
N LEU A 41 7.39 -10.68 -19.59
CA LEU A 41 6.13 -10.00 -19.36
C LEU A 41 5.38 -9.71 -20.66
N TYR A 42 4.62 -10.67 -21.15
CA TYR A 42 3.63 -10.40 -22.18
C TYR A 42 2.24 -10.17 -21.52
N PHE A 43 1.89 -8.92 -21.32
CA PHE A 43 0.56 -8.56 -20.82
C PHE A 43 -0.44 -8.53 -21.99
N GLY A 44 -1.04 -9.66 -22.34
CA GLY A 44 -2.10 -9.72 -23.33
C GLY A 44 -3.40 -9.12 -22.78
N THR A 45 -3.73 -7.90 -23.19
CA THR A 45 -5.02 -7.24 -22.97
C THR A 45 -5.62 -6.82 -24.31
N SER A 46 -6.87 -6.38 -24.35
CA SER A 46 -7.56 -6.04 -25.59
C SER A 46 -6.80 -4.99 -26.43
N LYS A 47 -6.90 -5.07 -27.76
CA LYS A 47 -6.17 -4.20 -28.69
C LYS A 47 -6.35 -2.69 -28.44
N LYS A 48 -7.49 -2.25 -27.92
CA LYS A 48 -7.83 -0.82 -27.74
C LYS A 48 -7.16 -0.14 -26.53
N GLU A 49 -6.99 -0.86 -25.41
CA GLU A 49 -6.29 -0.31 -24.22
C GLU A 49 -4.77 -0.34 -24.37
N ASN A 50 -4.27 -1.16 -25.26
CA ASN A 50 -2.87 -1.54 -25.38
C ASN A 50 -2.00 -0.60 -26.21
N GLU A 51 -2.57 0.26 -27.03
CA GLU A 51 -1.81 1.11 -27.94
C GLU A 51 -1.11 2.28 -27.23
N LYS A 52 -1.61 2.66 -26.05
CA LYS A 52 -1.08 3.80 -25.28
C LYS A 52 -0.15 3.42 -24.12
N ARG A 53 -0.25 2.20 -23.56
CA ARG A 53 0.53 1.76 -22.39
C ARG A 53 1.57 0.70 -22.74
N ASN A 54 2.77 0.85 -22.17
CA ASN A 54 3.89 -0.05 -22.44
C ASN A 54 3.90 -1.22 -21.46
N LYS A 55 3.73 -2.43 -21.96
CA LYS A 55 3.36 -3.65 -21.21
C LYS A 55 4.50 -4.41 -20.53
N ASN A 56 5.74 -4.10 -20.85
CA ASN A 56 6.91 -4.74 -20.22
C ASN A 56 7.52 -3.85 -19.15
N ARG A 57 6.74 -2.94 -18.60
CA ARG A 57 7.20 -1.91 -17.68
C ARG A 57 6.15 -1.64 -16.62
N LEU A 58 6.60 -1.36 -15.41
CA LEU A 58 5.74 -0.92 -14.31
C LEU A 58 6.30 0.35 -13.68
N LEU A 59 5.41 1.23 -13.25
CA LEU A 59 5.79 2.41 -12.49
C LEU A 59 6.29 2.00 -11.10
N LYS A 60 7.40 2.59 -10.68
CA LYS A 60 7.96 2.44 -9.32
C LYS A 60 7.21 3.29 -8.30
N LEU A 61 6.63 4.40 -8.76
CA LEU A 61 6.03 5.44 -7.94
C LEU A 61 4.64 5.78 -8.45
N ALA A 62 3.70 6.03 -7.54
CA ALA A 62 2.44 6.71 -7.83
C ALA A 62 2.14 7.73 -6.74
N LEU A 63 1.93 8.98 -7.13
CA LEU A 63 1.53 10.08 -6.27
C LEU A 63 0.05 10.33 -6.41
N ILE A 64 -0.66 10.36 -5.29
CA ILE A 64 -2.09 10.64 -5.22
C ILE A 64 -2.28 12.01 -4.57
N THR A 65 -2.95 12.92 -5.25
CA THR A 65 -3.30 14.23 -4.72
C THR A 65 -4.81 14.50 -4.84
N GLY A 66 -5.28 15.55 -4.24
CA GLY A 66 -6.67 15.97 -4.24
C GLY A 66 -7.00 16.80 -3.01
N LYS A 67 -8.09 17.56 -3.07
CA LYS A 67 -8.57 18.39 -1.96
C LYS A 67 -8.87 17.56 -0.70
N ASN A 68 -9.00 18.23 0.46
CA ASN A 68 -9.48 17.59 1.68
C ASN A 68 -10.85 16.95 1.45
N ALA A 69 -11.06 15.78 2.05
CA ALA A 69 -12.29 15.00 1.92
C ALA A 69 -12.61 14.49 0.49
N SER A 70 -11.67 14.53 -0.45
CA SER A 70 -11.88 14.01 -1.82
C SER A 70 -11.96 12.48 -1.90
N GLY A 71 -11.51 11.74 -0.86
CA GLY A 71 -11.53 10.27 -0.85
C GLY A 71 -10.14 9.63 -0.89
N LYS A 72 -9.03 10.40 -0.79
CA LYS A 72 -7.67 9.83 -0.76
C LYS A 72 -7.53 8.74 0.30
N SER A 73 -7.85 9.06 1.55
CA SER A 73 -7.77 8.09 2.65
C SER A 73 -8.71 6.90 2.45
N ASN A 74 -9.89 7.10 1.85
CA ASN A 74 -10.83 6.02 1.55
C ASN A 74 -10.25 4.99 0.58
N PHE A 75 -9.40 5.43 -0.37
CA PHE A 75 -8.68 4.52 -1.25
C PHE A 75 -7.71 3.61 -0.47
N PHE A 76 -6.89 4.20 0.41
CA PHE A 76 -5.95 3.43 1.23
C PHE A 76 -6.68 2.50 2.22
N GLU A 77 -7.77 2.96 2.82
CA GLU A 77 -8.61 2.16 3.70
C GLU A 77 -9.26 0.98 2.96
N GLY A 78 -9.70 1.19 1.71
CA GLY A 78 -10.22 0.12 0.88
C GLY A 78 -9.17 -0.94 0.54
N MET A 79 -7.95 -0.51 0.24
CA MET A 79 -6.83 -1.42 0.02
C MET A 79 -6.42 -2.17 1.29
N GLU A 80 -6.46 -1.51 2.46
CA GLU A 80 -6.19 -2.18 3.73
C GLU A 80 -7.30 -3.16 4.10
N PHE A 81 -8.56 -2.78 3.96
CA PHE A 81 -9.70 -3.68 4.18
C PHE A 81 -9.55 -4.95 3.34
N PHE A 82 -9.23 -4.79 2.06
CA PHE A 82 -9.06 -5.89 1.13
C PHE A 82 -7.89 -6.81 1.51
N LYS A 83 -6.74 -6.24 1.90
CA LYS A 83 -5.61 -6.99 2.44
C LYS A 83 -5.99 -7.74 3.72
N ASP A 84 -6.57 -7.03 4.68
CA ASP A 84 -6.90 -7.56 6.01
C ASP A 84 -7.93 -8.68 5.93
N PHE A 85 -8.83 -8.61 4.97
CA PHE A 85 -9.80 -9.66 4.73
C PHE A 85 -9.13 -11.02 4.51
N PHE A 86 -8.01 -11.09 3.79
CA PHE A 86 -7.30 -12.35 3.55
C PHE A 86 -6.33 -12.72 4.65
N ILE A 87 -5.66 -11.74 5.24
CA ILE A 87 -4.55 -11.98 6.17
C ILE A 87 -5.05 -12.21 7.59
N LYS A 88 -6.00 -11.39 8.06
CA LYS A 88 -6.57 -11.51 9.39
C LYS A 88 -7.74 -12.49 9.39
N ASP A 89 -7.89 -13.22 10.50
CA ASP A 89 -9.00 -14.17 10.68
C ASP A 89 -10.32 -13.44 11.03
N ARG A 90 -10.59 -12.34 10.34
CA ARG A 90 -11.87 -11.64 10.47
C ARG A 90 -12.90 -12.34 9.57
N ASP A 91 -13.87 -13.00 10.18
CA ASP A 91 -14.95 -13.68 9.45
C ASP A 91 -15.96 -12.72 8.82
N ASN A 92 -15.85 -11.43 9.05
CA ASN A 92 -16.84 -10.47 8.59
C ASN A 92 -16.40 -9.75 7.30
N LEU A 93 -16.62 -10.41 6.16
CA LEU A 93 -16.46 -9.84 4.82
C LEU A 93 -17.33 -8.59 4.61
N PHE A 94 -18.41 -8.45 5.35
CA PHE A 94 -19.42 -7.40 5.17
C PHE A 94 -19.27 -6.22 6.14
N SER A 95 -18.13 -6.11 6.86
CA SER A 95 -17.87 -5.05 7.85
C SER A 95 -17.17 -3.84 7.26
N PHE A 96 -17.63 -3.33 6.14
CA PHE A 96 -17.15 -2.10 5.51
C PHE A 96 -18.29 -1.13 5.25
N ASP A 97 -17.96 0.12 4.94
CA ASP A 97 -18.94 1.14 4.58
C ASP A 97 -19.06 1.22 3.06
N GLU A 98 -20.28 1.02 2.55
CA GLU A 98 -20.62 1.27 1.16
C GLU A 98 -20.81 2.77 0.91
N PHE A 99 -20.91 3.15 -0.35
CA PHE A 99 -21.33 4.50 -0.71
C PHE A 99 -22.75 4.76 -0.19
N SER A 100 -22.90 5.78 0.65
CA SER A 100 -24.12 6.00 1.45
C SER A 100 -24.95 7.22 1.04
N LEU A 101 -24.49 7.99 0.06
CA LEU A 101 -25.19 9.22 -0.36
C LEU A 101 -26.32 8.96 -1.36
N GLU A 102 -26.49 7.74 -1.79
CA GLU A 102 -27.59 7.30 -2.64
C GLU A 102 -28.06 5.91 -2.20
N GLU A 103 -29.38 5.69 -2.21
CA GLU A 103 -29.91 4.34 -2.01
C GLU A 103 -29.51 3.47 -3.21
N ASN A 104 -28.51 2.63 -3.02
CA ASN A 104 -28.08 1.70 -4.04
C ASN A 104 -27.96 0.30 -3.44
N ARG A 105 -28.12 -0.71 -4.30
CA ARG A 105 -27.92 -2.15 -3.97
C ARG A 105 -26.92 -2.77 -4.93
N ILE A 106 -25.95 -1.97 -5.39
CA ILE A 106 -24.91 -2.43 -6.30
C ILE A 106 -23.83 -3.18 -5.51
N ASP A 107 -23.16 -4.09 -6.19
CA ASP A 107 -22.07 -4.84 -5.59
C ASP A 107 -20.87 -3.94 -5.28
N THR A 108 -20.23 -4.22 -4.17
CA THR A 108 -18.90 -3.68 -3.88
C THR A 108 -17.86 -4.49 -4.64
N VAL A 109 -17.01 -3.80 -5.37
CA VAL A 109 -16.03 -4.38 -6.28
C VAL A 109 -14.63 -4.14 -5.75
N PHE A 110 -13.85 -5.24 -5.63
CA PHE A 110 -12.42 -5.20 -5.41
C PHE A 110 -11.73 -6.01 -6.51
N GLU A 111 -10.86 -5.35 -7.28
CA GLU A 111 -9.99 -6.03 -8.24
C GLU A 111 -8.53 -5.68 -7.92
N ILE A 112 -7.67 -6.68 -8.00
CA ILE A 112 -6.23 -6.48 -7.87
C ILE A 112 -5.46 -7.30 -8.89
N GLU A 113 -4.47 -6.69 -9.49
CA GLU A 113 -3.52 -7.36 -10.35
C GLU A 113 -2.11 -7.13 -9.83
N PHE A 114 -1.33 -8.20 -9.72
CA PHE A 114 0.02 -8.10 -9.17
C PHE A 114 0.95 -9.18 -9.74
N ILE A 115 2.26 -8.92 -9.64
CA ILE A 115 3.31 -9.86 -9.99
C ILE A 115 3.98 -10.35 -8.71
N HIS A 116 3.99 -11.67 -8.55
CA HIS A 116 4.65 -12.33 -7.42
C HIS A 116 5.15 -13.72 -7.82
N ASN A 117 6.34 -14.12 -7.37
CA ASN A 117 6.94 -15.43 -7.64
C ASN A 117 6.88 -15.83 -9.12
N ASN A 118 7.29 -14.93 -10.02
CA ASN A 118 7.27 -15.11 -11.49
C ASN A 118 5.87 -15.40 -12.08
N LYS A 119 4.83 -14.99 -11.38
CA LYS A 119 3.44 -15.11 -11.82
C LYS A 119 2.76 -13.75 -11.84
N TYR A 120 2.00 -13.49 -12.89
CA TYR A 120 1.06 -12.39 -12.95
C TYR A 120 -0.31 -12.91 -12.53
N ILE A 121 -0.83 -12.37 -11.45
CA ILE A 121 -2.06 -12.81 -10.80
C ILE A 121 -3.10 -11.71 -10.94
N LYS A 122 -4.33 -12.11 -11.30
CA LYS A 122 -5.53 -11.28 -11.31
C LYS A 122 -6.55 -11.87 -10.38
N TYR A 123 -7.07 -11.04 -9.51
CA TYR A 123 -8.14 -11.42 -8.60
C TYR A 123 -9.26 -10.39 -8.65
N ASN A 124 -10.49 -10.89 -8.70
CA ASN A 124 -11.72 -10.11 -8.69
C ASN A 124 -12.65 -10.65 -7.60
N LEU A 125 -13.26 -9.75 -6.84
CA LEU A 125 -14.23 -10.06 -5.79
C LEU A 125 -15.38 -9.05 -5.85
N ASN A 126 -16.59 -9.53 -6.14
CA ASN A 126 -17.83 -8.75 -6.13
C ASN A 126 -18.70 -9.22 -4.96
N ILE A 127 -19.04 -8.29 -4.09
CA ILE A 127 -19.76 -8.57 -2.83
C ILE A 127 -21.06 -7.79 -2.81
N ASN A 128 -22.18 -8.47 -2.56
CA ASN A 128 -23.42 -7.82 -2.18
C ASN A 128 -23.53 -7.78 -0.65
N LYS A 129 -23.32 -6.59 -0.09
CA LYS A 129 -23.36 -6.43 1.37
C LYS A 129 -24.78 -6.58 1.94
N PHE A 130 -25.79 -6.10 1.21
CA PHE A 130 -27.18 -6.16 1.63
C PHE A 130 -27.66 -7.61 1.72
N GLU A 131 -27.39 -8.42 0.70
CA GLU A 131 -27.75 -9.84 0.65
C GLU A 131 -26.75 -10.72 1.41
N ARG A 132 -25.59 -10.16 1.79
CA ARG A 132 -24.47 -10.88 2.40
C ARG A 132 -23.99 -12.05 1.56
N THR A 133 -23.86 -11.82 0.26
CA THR A 133 -23.42 -12.80 -0.73
C THR A 133 -22.14 -12.37 -1.44
N ILE A 134 -21.38 -13.34 -1.90
CA ILE A 134 -20.32 -13.15 -2.89
C ILE A 134 -20.92 -13.47 -4.25
N ASN A 135 -21.13 -12.42 -5.04
CA ASN A 135 -21.76 -12.57 -6.36
C ASN A 135 -20.76 -13.05 -7.41
N GLU A 136 -19.49 -12.65 -7.28
CA GLU A 136 -18.42 -13.18 -8.12
C GLU A 136 -17.09 -13.21 -7.38
N GLU A 137 -16.36 -14.33 -7.50
CA GLU A 137 -14.99 -14.46 -7.05
C GLU A 137 -14.17 -15.20 -8.10
N LYS A 138 -13.12 -14.56 -8.60
CA LYS A 138 -12.32 -15.10 -9.70
C LYS A 138 -10.83 -14.89 -9.45
N LEU A 139 -10.06 -15.97 -9.62
CA LEU A 139 -8.60 -15.94 -9.57
C LEU A 139 -8.03 -16.50 -10.87
N SER A 140 -7.17 -15.73 -11.50
CA SER A 140 -6.47 -16.12 -12.72
C SER A 140 -4.97 -15.90 -12.58
N VAL A 141 -4.18 -16.76 -13.20
CA VAL A 141 -2.72 -16.67 -13.18
C VAL A 141 -2.16 -16.75 -14.60
N LYS A 142 -1.08 -16.03 -14.81
CA LYS A 142 -0.21 -16.19 -15.97
C LYS A 142 1.23 -16.34 -15.50
N ILE A 143 1.89 -17.43 -15.90
CA ILE A 143 3.35 -17.56 -15.74
C ILE A 143 4.00 -16.56 -16.70
N LEU A 144 5.00 -15.81 -16.24
CA LEU A 144 5.53 -14.64 -16.96
C LEU A 144 5.98 -14.92 -18.40
N ASN A 145 6.40 -16.13 -18.72
CA ASN A 145 6.80 -16.53 -20.11
C ASN A 145 5.65 -17.09 -20.97
N LYS A 146 4.44 -17.25 -20.41
CA LYS A 146 3.28 -17.71 -21.18
C LYS A 146 2.49 -16.53 -21.75
N ARG A 147 1.75 -16.77 -22.85
CA ARG A 147 0.97 -15.72 -23.52
C ARG A 147 -0.43 -15.53 -22.90
N SER A 148 -1.02 -16.56 -22.32
CA SER A 148 -2.41 -16.55 -21.83
C SER A 148 -2.50 -16.67 -20.33
N PHE A 149 -3.58 -16.12 -19.77
CA PHE A 149 -4.02 -16.40 -18.41
C PHE A 149 -4.72 -17.77 -18.35
N GLU A 150 -4.51 -18.46 -17.25
CA GLU A 150 -5.24 -19.67 -16.86
C GLU A 150 -6.13 -19.31 -15.67
N GLU A 151 -7.39 -19.66 -15.72
CA GLU A 151 -8.28 -19.50 -14.58
C GLU A 151 -7.99 -20.59 -13.55
N ILE A 152 -7.72 -20.17 -12.32
CA ILE A 152 -7.49 -21.07 -11.18
C ILE A 152 -8.82 -21.49 -10.61
N PHE A 153 -9.70 -20.51 -10.38
CA PHE A 153 -11.10 -20.75 -10.07
C PHE A 153 -11.96 -19.56 -10.50
N HIS A 154 -13.23 -19.85 -10.73
CA HIS A 154 -14.27 -18.87 -10.99
C HIS A 154 -15.57 -19.32 -10.33
N ILE A 155 -16.08 -18.49 -9.43
CA ILE A 155 -17.36 -18.66 -8.75
C ILE A 155 -18.23 -17.49 -9.16
N LYS A 156 -19.49 -17.77 -9.44
CA LYS A 156 -20.49 -16.75 -9.76
C LYS A 156 -21.86 -17.15 -9.22
N ASN A 157 -22.52 -16.24 -8.53
CA ASN A 157 -23.84 -16.43 -7.93
C ASN A 157 -23.96 -17.73 -7.07
N GLY A 158 -22.90 -18.01 -6.29
CA GLY A 158 -22.85 -19.20 -5.43
C GLY A 158 -22.52 -20.51 -6.15
N GLU A 159 -22.30 -20.50 -7.48
CA GLU A 159 -21.94 -21.67 -8.26
C GLU A 159 -20.46 -21.68 -8.63
N ILE A 160 -19.82 -22.82 -8.52
CA ILE A 160 -18.45 -23.04 -8.99
C ILE A 160 -18.48 -23.32 -10.49
N LEU A 161 -18.03 -22.36 -11.28
CA LEU A 161 -17.90 -22.52 -12.73
C LEU A 161 -16.61 -23.25 -13.10
N ILE A 162 -15.49 -22.89 -12.44
CA ILE A 162 -14.16 -23.44 -12.70
C ILE A 162 -13.42 -23.68 -11.39
N VAL A 163 -12.77 -24.85 -11.28
CA VAL A 163 -11.68 -25.10 -10.32
C VAL A 163 -10.60 -25.91 -11.03
N ASN A 164 -9.42 -25.32 -11.18
CA ASN A 164 -8.30 -25.92 -11.86
C ASN A 164 -7.44 -26.74 -10.88
N THR A 165 -7.58 -28.05 -10.94
CA THR A 165 -6.88 -29.00 -10.07
C THR A 165 -5.37 -29.07 -10.32
N SER A 166 -4.87 -28.47 -11.41
CA SER A 166 -3.43 -28.33 -11.63
C SER A 166 -2.77 -27.38 -10.63
N TYR A 167 -3.50 -26.40 -10.14
CA TYR A 167 -3.06 -25.43 -9.14
C TYR A 167 -3.59 -25.75 -7.75
N ILE A 168 -4.89 -26.00 -7.62
CA ILE A 168 -5.53 -26.29 -6.33
C ILE A 168 -5.45 -27.79 -6.06
N LYS A 169 -4.69 -28.16 -5.02
CA LYS A 169 -4.47 -29.55 -4.65
C LYS A 169 -5.36 -30.05 -3.51
N SER A 170 -6.04 -29.16 -2.83
CA SER A 170 -6.93 -29.49 -1.72
C SER A 170 -8.11 -30.31 -2.19
N LYS A 171 -8.33 -31.50 -1.57
CA LYS A 171 -9.44 -32.40 -1.89
C LYS A 171 -10.73 -31.93 -1.22
N GLY A 172 -11.89 -32.26 -1.81
CA GLY A 172 -13.20 -31.97 -1.21
C GLY A 172 -13.62 -30.48 -1.25
N ILE A 173 -12.85 -29.60 -1.91
CA ILE A 173 -13.11 -28.15 -1.95
C ILE A 173 -14.50 -27.83 -2.47
N LYS A 174 -15.01 -28.55 -3.49
CA LYS A 174 -16.33 -28.31 -4.05
C LYS A 174 -17.43 -28.57 -3.01
N GLU A 175 -17.35 -29.69 -2.30
CA GLU A 175 -18.32 -30.06 -1.26
C GLU A 175 -18.28 -29.09 -0.09
N PHE A 176 -17.08 -28.70 0.33
CA PHE A 176 -16.89 -27.74 1.42
C PHE A 176 -17.43 -26.36 1.05
N PHE A 177 -17.20 -25.89 -0.18
CA PHE A 177 -17.71 -24.61 -0.67
C PHE A 177 -19.25 -24.62 -0.75
N MET A 178 -19.87 -25.69 -1.27
CA MET A 178 -21.33 -25.83 -1.38
C MET A 178 -22.03 -25.68 -0.01
N ASN A 179 -21.35 -26.05 1.06
CA ASN A 179 -21.83 -25.87 2.44
C ASN A 179 -21.51 -24.48 3.04
N ASN A 180 -20.73 -23.63 2.34
CA ASN A 180 -20.24 -22.34 2.83
C ASN A 180 -20.22 -21.27 1.74
N THR A 181 -21.29 -21.13 0.97
CA THR A 181 -21.35 -20.24 -0.22
C THR A 181 -21.21 -18.75 0.07
N SER A 182 -21.41 -18.31 1.31
CA SER A 182 -21.19 -16.93 1.75
C SER A 182 -19.74 -16.62 2.09
N ARG A 183 -18.84 -17.62 2.01
CA ARG A 183 -17.43 -17.48 2.37
C ARG A 183 -16.55 -17.47 1.11
N SER A 184 -15.56 -16.58 1.06
CA SER A 184 -14.59 -16.53 -0.04
C SER A 184 -13.85 -17.87 -0.20
N LEU A 185 -13.68 -18.33 -1.45
CA LEU A 185 -12.94 -19.54 -1.75
C LEU A 185 -11.45 -19.39 -1.41
N VAL A 186 -10.86 -18.20 -1.57
CA VAL A 186 -9.49 -17.95 -1.11
C VAL A 186 -9.34 -18.23 0.38
N LYS A 187 -10.30 -17.81 1.22
CA LYS A 187 -10.25 -18.11 2.67
C LYS A 187 -10.42 -19.59 2.96
N ILE A 188 -11.30 -20.26 2.27
CA ILE A 188 -11.47 -21.72 2.38
C ILE A 188 -10.16 -22.44 2.03
N LEU A 189 -9.50 -22.01 0.95
CA LEU A 189 -8.21 -22.58 0.52
C LEU A 189 -7.07 -22.21 1.48
N LYS A 190 -7.10 -21.03 2.10
CA LYS A 190 -6.18 -20.65 3.18
C LYS A 190 -6.28 -21.61 4.35
N ASP A 191 -7.50 -21.90 4.82
CA ASP A 191 -7.74 -22.81 5.95
C ASP A 191 -7.38 -24.27 5.60
N ALA A 192 -7.54 -24.66 4.33
CA ALA A 192 -7.09 -25.95 3.81
C ALA A 192 -5.56 -26.02 3.57
N ASN A 193 -4.78 -24.98 3.92
CA ASN A 193 -3.36 -24.86 3.67
C ASN A 193 -2.95 -25.12 2.21
N ASP A 194 -3.76 -24.67 1.24
CA ASP A 194 -3.42 -24.83 -0.18
C ASP A 194 -2.13 -24.06 -0.51
N SER A 195 -1.15 -24.80 -1.06
CA SER A 195 0.21 -24.27 -1.28
C SER A 195 0.24 -23.15 -2.31
N PHE A 196 -0.60 -23.25 -3.38
CA PHE A 196 -0.62 -22.19 -4.42
C PHE A 196 -1.11 -20.88 -3.84
N ILE A 197 -2.22 -20.92 -3.10
CA ILE A 197 -2.82 -19.73 -2.47
C ILE A 197 -1.85 -19.13 -1.44
N ARG A 198 -1.25 -19.98 -0.61
CA ARG A 198 -0.32 -19.52 0.43
C ARG A 198 0.92 -18.84 -0.14
N GLU A 199 1.59 -19.50 -1.08
CA GLU A 199 2.88 -19.01 -1.61
C GLU A 199 2.75 -17.86 -2.61
N ASN A 200 1.64 -17.76 -3.33
CA ASN A 200 1.52 -16.81 -4.44
C ASN A 200 0.52 -15.70 -4.16
N PHE A 201 -0.55 -15.95 -3.44
CA PHE A 201 -1.58 -14.95 -3.15
C PHE A 201 -1.37 -14.34 -1.76
N LEU A 202 -1.41 -15.13 -0.71
CA LEU A 202 -1.31 -14.63 0.67
C LEU A 202 0.05 -14.00 0.97
N ASP A 203 1.15 -14.63 0.53
CA ASP A 203 2.51 -14.12 0.73
C ASP A 203 2.71 -12.72 0.11
N PHE A 204 2.05 -12.41 -1.01
CA PHE A 204 2.04 -11.05 -1.56
C PHE A 204 1.38 -10.04 -0.63
N PHE A 205 0.18 -10.37 -0.10
CA PHE A 205 -0.54 -9.49 0.82
C PHE A 205 0.15 -9.36 2.17
N GLU A 206 0.76 -10.42 2.69
CA GLU A 206 1.54 -10.38 3.94
C GLU A 206 2.74 -9.43 3.86
N LYS A 207 3.36 -9.36 2.67
CA LYS A 207 4.51 -8.50 2.42
C LYS A 207 4.13 -7.05 2.07
N MET A 208 2.95 -6.83 1.51
CA MET A 208 2.47 -5.48 1.17
C MET A 208 2.25 -4.68 2.46
N VAL A 209 2.78 -3.45 2.50
CA VAL A 209 2.60 -2.54 3.65
C VAL A 209 1.65 -1.42 3.26
N ILE A 210 0.64 -1.18 4.09
CA ILE A 210 -0.31 -0.07 3.91
C ILE A 210 -0.36 0.73 5.20
N ILE A 211 -0.18 2.03 5.12
CA ILE A 211 -0.13 2.96 6.25
C ILE A 211 -1.07 4.12 5.97
N HIS A 212 -2.09 4.33 6.80
CA HIS A 212 -2.99 5.48 6.72
C HIS A 212 -3.41 5.98 8.12
N LYS A 213 -3.86 7.23 8.20
CA LYS A 213 -4.07 7.93 9.48
C LYS A 213 -5.28 7.49 10.29
N ASN A 214 -6.37 7.10 9.62
CA ASN A 214 -7.69 7.02 10.24
C ASN A 214 -8.00 5.68 10.91
N ASN A 215 -7.06 4.76 10.91
CA ASN A 215 -7.30 3.44 11.48
C ASN A 215 -6.49 3.27 12.76
N PRO A 216 -7.13 3.08 13.94
CA PRO A 216 -6.42 2.59 15.11
C PRO A 216 -5.70 1.26 14.85
N ILE A 217 -6.01 0.61 13.71
CA ILE A 217 -5.31 -0.55 13.14
C ILE A 217 -3.99 -0.14 12.44
N THR A 218 -3.73 1.14 12.14
CA THR A 218 -2.39 1.60 11.68
C THR A 218 -1.32 1.36 12.73
N GLU A 219 -1.69 1.35 13.99
CA GLU A 219 -0.84 0.77 15.03
C GLU A 219 -0.43 -0.67 14.70
N ASN A 220 -1.29 -1.47 14.04
CA ASN A 220 -0.97 -2.85 13.69
C ASN A 220 0.10 -2.97 12.59
N ASN A 221 0.11 -2.12 11.57
CA ASN A 221 1.17 -2.15 10.55
C ASN A 221 2.51 -1.68 11.15
N PHE A 222 2.48 -0.67 12.01
CA PHE A 222 3.64 -0.28 12.80
C PHE A 222 4.03 -1.38 13.80
N ILE A 223 3.07 -2.06 14.41
CA ILE A 223 3.32 -3.20 15.30
C ILE A 223 4.01 -4.33 14.54
N ILE A 224 3.58 -4.68 13.34
CA ILE A 224 4.23 -5.72 12.51
C ILE A 224 5.68 -5.31 12.18
N ASN A 225 5.89 -4.08 11.75
CA ASN A 225 7.23 -3.55 11.49
C ASN A 225 8.09 -3.56 12.77
N LYS A 226 7.52 -3.16 13.89
CA LYS A 226 8.15 -3.21 15.22
C LYS A 226 8.55 -4.63 15.63
N ILE A 227 7.66 -5.62 15.42
CA ILE A 227 7.95 -7.03 15.71
C ILE A 227 9.13 -7.50 14.87
N LYS A 228 9.09 -7.30 13.56
CA LYS A 228 10.16 -7.71 12.64
C LYS A 228 11.49 -7.03 12.97
N LEU A 229 11.46 -5.74 13.28
CA LEU A 229 12.66 -5.01 13.69
C LEU A 229 13.23 -5.57 14.99
N LYS A 230 12.39 -5.87 15.99
CA LYS A 230 12.84 -6.52 17.25
C LYS A 230 13.40 -7.92 17.01
N GLU A 231 12.81 -8.72 16.14
CA GLU A 231 13.34 -10.04 15.77
C GLU A 231 14.74 -9.92 15.17
N MET A 232 14.96 -8.98 14.25
CA MET A 232 16.28 -8.75 13.65
C MET A 232 17.32 -8.27 14.68
N LEU A 233 16.92 -7.39 15.61
CA LEU A 233 17.79 -6.93 16.70
C LEU A 233 18.13 -8.06 17.67
N LEU A 234 17.19 -8.95 17.97
CA LEU A 234 17.45 -10.16 18.78
C LEU A 234 18.36 -11.15 18.07
N GLU A 235 18.19 -11.35 16.78
CA GLU A 235 19.09 -12.19 15.97
C GLU A 235 20.51 -11.65 16.00
N ARG A 236 20.69 -10.32 15.89
CA ARG A 236 21.99 -9.67 16.03
C ARG A 236 22.58 -9.86 17.44
N LYS A 237 21.78 -9.72 18.51
CA LYS A 237 22.22 -9.99 19.89
C LYS A 237 22.71 -11.43 20.05
N ASN A 238 22.17 -12.35 19.25
CA ASN A 238 22.58 -13.77 19.21
C ASN A 238 23.69 -14.05 18.16
N GLY A 239 24.36 -13.03 17.63
CA GLY A 239 25.51 -13.17 16.73
C GLY A 239 25.18 -13.36 15.25
N LYS A 240 23.90 -13.20 14.83
CA LYS A 240 23.51 -13.25 13.43
C LYS A 240 23.54 -11.86 12.78
N ALA A 241 24.34 -11.67 11.75
CA ALA A 241 24.37 -10.45 10.96
C ALA A 241 23.13 -10.38 10.04
N SER A 242 22.54 -9.19 9.92
CA SER A 242 21.46 -8.90 8.99
C SER A 242 21.80 -7.68 8.14
N LYS A 243 22.02 -7.89 6.83
CA LYS A 243 22.26 -6.80 5.87
C LYS A 243 21.09 -5.80 5.83
N LEU A 244 19.86 -6.30 6.00
CA LEU A 244 18.67 -5.44 6.03
C LEU A 244 18.69 -4.51 7.25
N LEU A 245 19.05 -5.01 8.43
CA LEU A 245 19.18 -4.20 9.65
C LEU A 245 20.27 -3.13 9.49
N GLU A 246 21.40 -3.47 8.90
CA GLU A 246 22.48 -2.48 8.62
C GLU A 246 22.01 -1.36 7.69
N LEU A 247 21.20 -1.70 6.66
CA LEU A 247 20.62 -0.69 5.76
C LEU A 247 19.61 0.19 6.46
N ILE A 248 18.76 -0.39 7.34
CA ILE A 248 17.81 0.35 8.17
C ILE A 248 18.56 1.34 9.08
N GLU A 249 19.60 0.89 9.76
CA GLU A 249 20.38 1.75 10.64
C GLU A 249 21.08 2.88 9.87
N LYS A 250 21.67 2.59 8.71
CA LYS A 250 22.24 3.61 7.82
C LYS A 250 21.18 4.60 7.35
N PHE A 251 20.00 4.14 6.97
CA PHE A 251 18.90 5.01 6.59
C PHE A 251 18.52 5.95 7.74
N VAL A 252 18.25 5.41 8.93
CA VAL A 252 17.86 6.19 10.11
C VAL A 252 18.96 7.19 10.52
N SER A 253 20.23 6.76 10.53
CA SER A 253 21.35 7.62 10.96
C SER A 253 21.63 8.78 10.00
N ASN A 254 21.27 8.64 8.72
CA ASN A 254 21.46 9.69 7.70
C ASN A 254 20.28 10.68 7.59
N LEU A 255 19.19 10.47 8.35
CA LEU A 255 18.01 11.35 8.34
C LEU A 255 18.00 12.40 9.45
N ASP A 256 19.17 12.86 9.90
CA ASP A 256 19.33 13.89 10.94
C ASP A 256 18.60 13.57 12.26
N THR A 257 18.54 12.30 12.61
CA THR A 257 17.91 11.81 13.85
C THR A 257 18.85 11.85 15.06
N GLY A 258 20.16 11.99 14.82
CA GLY A 258 21.20 11.82 15.82
C GLY A 258 21.42 10.36 16.25
N ILE A 259 20.65 9.42 15.71
CA ILE A 259 20.76 7.99 16.03
C ILE A 259 21.94 7.38 15.26
N LYS A 260 22.83 6.72 15.97
CA LYS A 260 23.94 5.99 15.37
C LYS A 260 23.56 4.57 14.93
N ARG A 261 22.84 3.90 15.81
CA ARG A 261 22.33 2.55 15.57
C ARG A 261 21.14 2.26 16.49
N LEU A 262 20.44 1.19 16.21
CA LEU A 262 19.39 0.63 17.04
C LEU A 262 19.96 -0.46 17.94
N ASP A 263 19.34 -0.68 19.09
CA ASP A 263 19.68 -1.73 20.02
C ASP A 263 18.42 -2.33 20.65
N ILE A 264 18.57 -3.42 21.40
CA ILE A 264 17.47 -4.06 22.09
C ILE A 264 17.89 -4.44 23.51
N GLU A 265 17.03 -4.11 24.49
CA GLU A 265 17.26 -4.41 25.89
C GLU A 265 16.04 -5.11 26.50
N ASP A 266 16.30 -5.88 27.55
CA ASP A 266 15.24 -6.53 28.32
C ASP A 266 14.35 -5.44 28.97
N GLY A 267 13.03 -5.60 28.88
CA GLY A 267 12.06 -4.65 29.40
C GLY A 267 10.69 -4.87 28.74
N MET A 268 9.65 -4.94 29.56
CA MET A 268 8.28 -5.14 29.06
C MET A 268 7.87 -3.95 28.17
N ASP A 269 7.34 -4.29 27.01
CA ASP A 269 6.74 -3.36 26.08
C ASP A 269 5.28 -3.76 25.93
N GLU A 270 4.39 -2.93 26.45
CA GLU A 270 2.94 -3.21 26.54
C GLU A 270 2.16 -2.70 25.32
N ASN A 271 2.83 -2.02 24.39
CA ASN A 271 2.20 -1.36 23.24
C ASN A 271 1.96 -2.32 22.05
N TYR A 272 1.20 -3.39 22.26
CA TYR A 272 0.78 -4.33 21.22
C TYR A 272 -0.75 -4.43 21.07
N GLY A 273 -1.50 -3.60 21.79
CA GLY A 273 -2.96 -3.63 21.80
C GLY A 273 -3.52 -5.01 22.19
N ASN A 274 -4.60 -5.41 21.55
CA ASN A 274 -5.25 -6.71 21.78
C ASN A 274 -4.69 -7.83 20.89
N LEU A 275 -3.55 -7.62 20.24
CA LEU A 275 -2.93 -8.63 19.40
C LEU A 275 -2.20 -9.66 20.27
N SER A 276 -2.50 -10.94 20.04
CA SER A 276 -1.78 -12.07 20.64
C SER A 276 -1.27 -12.98 19.53
N SER A 277 0.03 -13.21 19.48
CA SER A 277 0.64 -14.20 18.61
C SER A 277 1.95 -14.68 19.26
N GLU A 278 2.42 -15.85 18.85
CA GLU A 278 3.70 -16.39 19.31
C GLU A 278 4.87 -15.39 19.06
N ALA A 279 4.83 -14.70 17.93
CA ALA A 279 5.81 -13.66 17.60
C ALA A 279 5.79 -12.50 18.59
N ILE A 280 4.59 -12.04 19.01
CA ILE A 280 4.44 -10.96 19.99
C ILE A 280 4.97 -11.43 21.35
N GLU A 281 4.57 -12.59 21.81
CA GLU A 281 5.04 -13.18 23.09
C GLU A 281 6.57 -13.25 23.18
N LYS A 282 7.20 -13.56 22.06
CA LYS A 282 8.67 -13.61 21.95
C LYS A 282 9.33 -12.24 22.10
N VAL A 283 8.74 -11.18 21.56
CA VAL A 283 9.37 -9.85 21.45
C VAL A 283 8.85 -8.83 22.47
N LYS A 284 7.68 -9.03 23.10
CA LYS A 284 7.08 -8.08 24.05
C LYS A 284 7.95 -7.80 25.27
N LYS A 285 8.79 -8.75 25.68
CA LYS A 285 9.72 -8.63 26.82
C LYS A 285 10.99 -7.84 26.51
N TYR A 286 11.05 -7.22 25.32
CA TYR A 286 12.19 -6.42 24.91
C TYR A 286 11.74 -5.04 24.46
N ARG A 287 12.60 -4.03 24.66
CA ARG A 287 12.42 -2.64 24.22
C ARG A 287 13.46 -2.26 23.19
N ILE A 288 13.05 -1.52 22.15
CA ILE A 288 13.98 -0.95 21.18
C ILE A 288 14.63 0.29 21.79
N LYS A 289 15.95 0.33 21.72
CA LYS A 289 16.77 1.46 22.14
C LYS A 289 17.43 2.13 20.93
N THR A 290 17.50 3.44 20.98
CA THR A 290 18.31 4.27 20.06
C THR A 290 19.63 4.58 20.73
N VAL A 291 20.72 4.49 20.00
CA VAL A 291 22.06 4.75 20.51
C VAL A 291 22.56 6.06 19.95
N HIS A 292 22.95 6.99 20.83
CA HIS A 292 23.41 8.33 20.52
C HIS A 292 24.83 8.57 21.05
N ASN A 293 25.52 9.57 20.49
CA ASN A 293 26.75 10.06 21.09
C ASN A 293 26.46 10.75 22.44
N LYS A 294 27.31 10.50 23.41
CA LYS A 294 27.35 11.24 24.67
C LYS A 294 28.45 12.27 24.62
N TYR A 295 28.14 13.52 24.99
CA TYR A 295 29.07 14.61 24.93
C TYR A 295 29.44 15.10 26.35
N ASN A 296 30.66 15.59 26.51
CA ASN A 296 31.05 16.33 27.71
C ASN A 296 30.65 17.82 27.57
N LEU A 297 30.94 18.62 28.61
CA LEU A 297 30.64 20.06 28.64
C LEU A 297 31.33 20.87 27.54
N ASN A 298 32.44 20.34 26.98
CA ASN A 298 33.20 20.96 25.92
C ASN A 298 32.71 20.56 24.51
N GLY A 299 31.66 19.74 24.42
CA GLY A 299 31.13 19.26 23.14
C GLY A 299 31.89 18.07 22.54
N GLU A 300 32.83 17.46 23.25
CA GLU A 300 33.57 16.28 22.79
C GLU A 300 32.79 14.99 23.06
N ILE A 301 32.90 14.02 22.15
CA ILE A 301 32.27 12.71 22.33
C ILE A 301 33.03 11.90 23.39
N VAL A 302 32.37 11.59 24.50
CA VAL A 302 32.94 10.83 25.64
C VAL A 302 32.40 9.39 25.72
N GLY A 303 31.50 9.01 24.83
CA GLY A 303 30.88 7.67 24.82
C GLY A 303 29.58 7.61 24.08
N GLU A 304 28.77 6.66 24.43
CA GLU A 304 27.43 6.46 23.88
C GLU A 304 26.39 6.43 25.00
N THR A 305 25.17 6.80 24.67
CA THR A 305 24.00 6.67 25.55
C THR A 305 22.87 5.98 24.81
N LYS A 306 22.06 5.22 25.53
CA LYS A 306 20.88 4.56 24.99
C LYS A 306 19.63 5.24 25.49
N LEU A 307 18.75 5.57 24.57
CA LEU A 307 17.43 6.14 24.84
C LEU A 307 16.35 5.12 24.44
N ASP A 308 15.21 5.15 25.12
CA ASP A 308 14.09 4.30 24.72
C ASP A 308 13.36 4.94 23.56
N LEU A 309 13.14 4.16 22.48
CA LEU A 309 12.50 4.66 21.25
C LEU A 309 11.11 5.24 21.48
N TYR A 310 10.33 4.66 22.42
CA TYR A 310 8.94 5.03 22.61
C TYR A 310 8.73 6.07 23.72
N THR A 311 9.62 6.17 24.67
CA THR A 311 9.48 7.09 25.82
C THR A 311 10.39 8.31 25.74
N ASN A 312 11.56 8.21 25.09
CA ASN A 312 12.54 9.28 25.08
C ASN A 312 12.71 9.98 23.72
N GLU A 313 12.34 9.29 22.62
CA GLU A 313 12.45 9.90 21.31
C GLU A 313 11.21 10.71 20.91
N SER A 314 11.41 11.67 20.01
CA SER A 314 10.32 12.47 19.45
C SER A 314 9.36 11.58 18.64
N THR A 315 8.11 12.02 18.48
CA THR A 315 7.13 11.32 17.63
C THR A 315 7.61 11.21 16.17
N GLY A 316 8.32 12.23 15.66
CA GLY A 316 8.92 12.21 14.32
C GLY A 316 10.00 11.14 14.20
N THR A 317 10.94 11.10 15.15
CA THR A 317 12.03 10.10 15.19
C THR A 317 11.46 8.67 15.26
N ARG A 318 10.43 8.44 16.10
CA ARG A 318 9.76 7.14 16.17
C ARG A 318 9.19 6.72 14.82
N LYS A 319 8.45 7.61 14.15
CA LYS A 319 7.86 7.34 12.83
C LYS A 319 8.93 7.03 11.77
N ILE A 320 10.06 7.73 11.79
CA ILE A 320 11.19 7.44 10.88
C ILE A 320 11.70 6.02 11.10
N VAL A 321 11.93 5.61 12.35
CA VAL A 321 12.40 4.24 12.65
C VAL A 321 11.37 3.19 12.24
N GLU A 322 10.10 3.41 12.52
CA GLU A 322 9.03 2.46 12.18
C GLU A 322 8.83 2.32 10.66
N LEU A 323 8.91 3.43 9.92
CA LEU A 323 8.79 3.44 8.46
C LEU A 323 10.05 2.89 7.77
N SER A 324 11.22 3.02 8.39
CA SER A 324 12.50 2.58 7.80
C SER A 324 12.47 1.11 7.42
N PHE A 325 11.88 0.25 8.27
CA PHE A 325 11.72 -1.17 7.96
C PHE A 325 10.89 -1.39 6.69
N ALA A 326 9.72 -0.73 6.58
CA ALA A 326 8.83 -0.85 5.43
C ALA A 326 9.51 -0.37 4.13
N ILE A 327 10.12 0.81 4.18
CA ILE A 327 10.80 1.43 3.03
C ILE A 327 11.98 0.56 2.57
N ILE A 328 12.90 0.23 3.46
CA ILE A 328 14.12 -0.54 3.11
C ILE A 328 13.77 -1.96 2.67
N SER A 329 12.80 -2.61 3.32
CA SER A 329 12.29 -3.92 2.87
C SER A 329 11.68 -3.84 1.47
N SER A 330 10.92 -2.80 1.17
CA SER A 330 10.35 -2.56 -0.15
C SER A 330 11.44 -2.42 -1.21
N LEU A 331 12.42 -1.54 -0.97
CA LEU A 331 13.52 -1.27 -1.89
C LEU A 331 14.32 -2.56 -2.21
N CYS A 332 14.57 -3.41 -1.20
CA CYS A 332 15.35 -4.64 -1.35
C CYS A 332 14.56 -5.80 -1.95
N ASN A 333 13.29 -5.97 -1.56
CA ASN A 333 12.52 -7.18 -1.83
C ASN A 333 11.44 -7.01 -2.90
N GLY A 334 11.20 -5.79 -3.38
CA GLY A 334 10.20 -5.52 -4.42
C GLY A 334 8.76 -5.54 -3.92
N THR A 335 8.53 -5.35 -2.62
CA THR A 335 7.18 -5.29 -2.04
C THR A 335 6.58 -3.90 -2.22
N PRO A 336 5.28 -3.78 -2.54
CA PRO A 336 4.62 -2.46 -2.60
C PRO A 336 4.39 -1.90 -1.20
N VAL A 337 4.62 -0.59 -1.06
CA VAL A 337 4.30 0.20 0.13
C VAL A 337 3.31 1.28 -0.27
N LEU A 338 2.18 1.33 0.43
CA LEU A 338 1.12 2.31 0.26
C LEU A 338 1.08 3.20 1.50
N ILE A 339 1.26 4.53 1.34
CA ILE A 339 1.30 5.47 2.48
C ILE A 339 0.34 6.63 2.24
N ASP A 340 -0.67 6.74 3.10
CA ASP A 340 -1.52 7.92 3.11
C ASP A 340 -0.79 9.08 3.80
N GLU A 341 -0.73 10.23 3.12
CA GLU A 341 -0.07 11.46 3.56
C GLU A 341 1.40 11.27 3.98
N LEU A 342 2.25 10.82 3.07
CA LEU A 342 3.68 10.59 3.30
C LEU A 342 4.38 11.80 3.95
N THR A 343 4.02 13.02 3.57
CA THR A 343 4.58 14.27 4.10
C THR A 343 4.23 14.56 5.57
N THR A 344 3.34 13.80 6.19
CA THR A 344 3.08 13.92 7.64
C THR A 344 4.05 13.10 8.49
N TYR A 345 4.76 12.18 7.85
CA TYR A 345 5.76 11.35 8.51
C TYR A 345 7.17 11.93 8.36
N PHE A 346 7.43 12.62 7.24
CA PHE A 346 8.73 13.15 6.90
C PHE A 346 8.67 14.65 6.57
N HIS A 347 9.72 15.37 6.91
CA HIS A 347 9.95 16.71 6.36
C HIS A 347 10.09 16.63 4.82
N ASN A 348 9.69 17.69 4.11
CA ASN A 348 9.68 17.72 2.63
C ASN A 348 10.99 17.21 2.01
N LYS A 349 12.14 17.65 2.52
CA LYS A 349 13.46 17.21 2.02
C LYS A 349 13.68 15.70 2.18
N VAL A 350 13.27 15.13 3.32
CA VAL A 350 13.34 13.68 3.55
C VAL A 350 12.39 12.93 2.64
N THR A 351 11.20 13.48 2.37
CA THR A 351 10.24 12.92 1.43
C THR A 351 10.83 12.81 0.03
N GLU A 352 11.49 13.87 -0.45
CA GLU A 352 12.19 13.89 -1.74
C GLU A 352 13.28 12.81 -1.80
N GLU A 353 14.13 12.72 -0.78
CA GLU A 353 15.18 11.70 -0.70
C GLU A 353 14.60 10.26 -0.70
N VAL A 354 13.48 10.04 0.00
CA VAL A 354 12.79 8.73 -0.02
C VAL A 354 12.27 8.41 -1.42
N ILE A 355 11.67 9.39 -2.13
CA ILE A 355 11.23 9.24 -3.51
C ILE A 355 12.42 8.87 -4.42
N ASP A 356 13.55 9.55 -4.27
CA ASP A 356 14.76 9.31 -5.07
C ASP A 356 15.36 7.93 -4.82
N LEU A 357 15.27 7.38 -3.60
CA LEU A 357 15.67 6.00 -3.36
C LEU A 357 14.90 5.01 -4.22
N TYR A 358 13.60 5.21 -4.45
CA TYR A 358 12.80 4.35 -5.34
C TYR A 358 13.17 4.51 -6.82
N ARG A 359 13.79 5.60 -7.22
CA ARG A 359 14.27 5.85 -8.60
C ARG A 359 15.57 5.12 -8.92
N MET A 360 16.35 4.73 -7.92
CA MET A 360 17.61 4.05 -8.13
C MET A 360 17.45 2.76 -8.95
N ASP A 361 18.40 2.43 -9.83
CA ASP A 361 18.30 1.27 -10.73
C ASP A 361 18.30 -0.08 -10.01
N TRP A 362 18.93 -0.15 -8.84
CA TRP A 362 19.02 -1.37 -8.05
C TRP A 362 17.74 -1.68 -7.27
N THR A 363 16.83 -0.72 -7.12
CA THR A 363 15.63 -0.90 -6.31
C THR A 363 14.57 -1.72 -7.03
N ARG A 364 13.85 -2.54 -6.29
CA ARG A 364 12.76 -3.37 -6.78
C ARG A 364 11.39 -2.93 -6.23
N GLY A 365 11.38 -2.00 -5.27
CA GLY A 365 10.19 -1.57 -4.55
C GLY A 365 9.24 -0.73 -5.38
N GLN A 366 8.02 -0.60 -4.88
CA GLN A 366 7.02 0.34 -5.36
C GLN A 366 6.50 1.16 -4.18
N LEU A 367 6.35 2.47 -4.39
CA LEU A 367 5.77 3.39 -3.43
C LEU A 367 4.55 4.09 -4.06
N ILE A 368 3.38 3.85 -3.47
CA ILE A 368 2.14 4.54 -3.80
C ILE A 368 1.80 5.41 -2.59
N PHE A 369 1.71 6.71 -2.76
CA PHE A 369 1.49 7.58 -1.62
C PHE A 369 0.59 8.76 -1.95
N SER A 370 -0.12 9.25 -0.93
CA SER A 370 -0.82 10.52 -1.01
C SER A 370 -0.02 11.65 -0.36
N THR A 371 -0.34 12.88 -0.77
CA THR A 371 0.23 14.08 -0.19
C THR A 371 -0.73 15.27 -0.31
N HIS A 372 -0.60 16.21 0.63
CA HIS A 372 -1.17 17.55 0.55
C HIS A 372 -0.12 18.60 0.14
N ASN A 373 1.12 18.20 -0.11
CA ASN A 373 2.17 19.10 -0.56
C ASN A 373 2.16 19.23 -2.08
N ASP A 374 1.54 20.29 -2.57
CA ASP A 374 1.40 20.55 -4.01
C ASP A 374 2.75 20.77 -4.71
N ASN A 375 3.81 21.17 -3.99
CA ASN A 375 5.15 21.33 -4.58
C ASN A 375 5.69 20.01 -5.13
N LEU A 376 5.30 18.87 -4.58
CA LEU A 376 5.68 17.55 -5.10
C LEU A 376 5.12 17.27 -6.50
N LEU A 377 4.10 17.99 -6.96
CA LEU A 377 3.58 17.85 -8.32
C LEU A 377 4.57 18.35 -9.40
N ASP A 378 5.49 19.23 -9.02
CA ASP A 378 6.58 19.71 -9.90
C ASP A 378 7.88 18.91 -9.71
N TYR A 379 7.91 17.98 -8.77
CA TYR A 379 9.05 17.09 -8.59
C TYR A 379 9.03 16.01 -9.70
N ASP A 380 10.15 15.59 -10.21
CA ASP A 380 10.40 14.74 -11.39
C ASP A 380 9.49 13.51 -11.56
N PHE A 381 8.16 13.69 -11.49
CA PHE A 381 7.16 12.68 -11.76
C PHE A 381 6.75 12.67 -13.24
N ARG A 382 6.49 11.48 -13.75
CA ARG A 382 5.78 11.27 -15.01
C ARG A 382 4.31 11.60 -14.81
N LYS A 383 3.63 12.07 -15.83
CA LYS A 383 2.20 12.40 -15.74
C LYS A 383 1.32 11.19 -15.43
N ASP A 384 1.74 10.02 -15.90
CA ASP A 384 1.07 8.74 -15.62
C ASP A 384 1.33 8.19 -14.20
N GLN A 385 2.20 8.86 -13.42
CA GLN A 385 2.42 8.58 -11.99
C GLN A 385 1.57 9.46 -11.07
N ILE A 386 0.97 10.55 -11.58
CA ILE A 386 0.18 11.49 -10.78
C ILE A 386 -1.29 11.15 -10.97
N TYR A 387 -1.94 10.80 -9.87
CA TYR A 387 -3.36 10.54 -9.77
C TYR A 387 -4.03 11.65 -8.97
N ILE A 388 -5.14 12.13 -9.46
CA ILE A 388 -5.97 13.14 -8.79
C ILE A 388 -7.25 12.45 -8.35
N ILE A 389 -7.62 12.63 -7.07
CA ILE A 389 -8.91 12.20 -6.55
C ILE A 389 -9.73 13.45 -6.29
N ASP A 390 -10.86 13.55 -6.95
CA ASP A 390 -11.81 14.64 -6.76
C ASP A 390 -13.22 14.10 -6.56
N LYS A 391 -14.11 14.94 -6.04
CA LYS A 391 -15.53 14.64 -5.91
C LYS A 391 -16.30 15.35 -7.01
N ASN A 392 -17.18 14.62 -7.67
CA ASN A 392 -18.16 15.18 -8.60
C ASN A 392 -19.28 15.94 -7.85
N GLU A 393 -20.25 16.46 -8.58
CA GLU A 393 -21.38 17.23 -8.03
C GLU A 393 -22.28 16.43 -7.07
N LYS A 394 -22.23 15.10 -7.13
CA LYS A 394 -22.94 14.17 -6.24
C LYS A 394 -22.10 13.69 -5.07
N GLU A 395 -20.95 14.31 -4.84
CA GLU A 395 -19.96 13.92 -3.83
C GLU A 395 -19.37 12.51 -3.99
N GLU A 396 -19.48 11.91 -5.17
CA GLU A 396 -18.86 10.66 -5.53
C GLU A 396 -17.37 10.91 -5.84
N SER A 397 -16.48 10.12 -5.24
CA SER A 397 -15.04 10.23 -5.50
C SER A 397 -14.68 9.57 -6.84
N GLU A 398 -13.92 10.29 -7.65
CA GLU A 398 -13.40 9.84 -8.94
C GLU A 398 -11.87 9.92 -8.94
N ILE A 399 -11.22 8.92 -9.55
CA ILE A 399 -9.76 8.87 -9.71
C ILE A 399 -9.43 9.02 -11.19
N PHE A 400 -8.56 9.96 -11.51
CA PHE A 400 -8.04 10.10 -12.87
C PHE A 400 -6.55 10.37 -12.86
N SER A 401 -5.88 9.88 -13.87
CA SER A 401 -4.45 10.14 -14.05
C SER A 401 -4.24 11.50 -14.72
N LEU A 402 -3.22 12.22 -14.31
CA LEU A 402 -2.88 13.50 -14.92
C LEU A 402 -2.60 13.39 -16.43
N ILE A 403 -2.13 12.21 -16.89
CA ILE A 403 -1.89 11.95 -18.32
C ILE A 403 -3.18 11.98 -19.16
N ASP A 404 -4.33 11.71 -18.55
CA ASP A 404 -5.63 11.66 -19.22
C ASP A 404 -6.32 13.04 -19.27
N THR A 405 -5.65 14.10 -18.77
CA THR A 405 -6.16 15.48 -18.74
C THR A 405 -5.53 16.37 -19.83
N ASP A 406 -6.20 17.49 -20.15
CA ASP A 406 -5.67 18.53 -21.03
C ASP A 406 -4.53 19.34 -20.35
N PHE A 407 -3.43 18.68 -20.10
CA PHE A 407 -2.27 19.20 -19.41
C PHE A 407 -1.33 19.95 -20.37
N ARG A 408 -0.82 21.11 -19.91
CA ARG A 408 0.25 21.83 -20.64
C ARG A 408 1.62 21.51 -20.04
N ASN A 409 2.52 20.96 -20.88
CA ASN A 409 3.86 20.56 -20.44
C ASN A 409 4.81 21.73 -20.15
N ASP A 410 4.51 22.92 -20.66
CA ASP A 410 5.31 24.14 -20.53
C ASP A 410 5.05 24.93 -19.22
N LEU A 411 4.10 24.49 -18.43
CA LEU A 411 3.72 25.11 -17.17
C LEU A 411 3.90 24.17 -15.98
N SER A 412 4.22 24.75 -14.81
CA SER A 412 4.26 24.05 -13.52
C SER A 412 2.95 23.29 -13.29
N THR A 413 3.08 22.00 -12.95
CA THR A 413 1.94 21.14 -12.61
C THR A 413 1.22 21.65 -11.38
N ALA A 414 1.99 22.03 -10.33
CA ALA A 414 1.46 22.60 -9.10
C ALA A 414 0.64 23.88 -9.37
N LYS A 415 1.15 24.80 -10.21
CA LYS A 415 0.42 26.01 -10.58
C LYS A 415 -0.88 25.71 -11.32
N GLN A 416 -0.88 24.76 -12.26
CA GLN A 416 -2.09 24.36 -12.97
C GLN A 416 -3.11 23.70 -12.01
N TYR A 417 -2.65 22.89 -11.07
CA TYR A 417 -3.47 22.28 -10.04
C TYR A 417 -4.10 23.33 -9.13
N LEU A 418 -3.30 24.27 -8.60
CA LEU A 418 -3.75 25.38 -7.75
C LEU A 418 -4.69 26.36 -8.49
N ALA A 419 -4.57 26.47 -9.81
CA ALA A 419 -5.50 27.23 -10.64
C ALA A 419 -6.83 26.51 -10.90
N GLY A 420 -7.03 25.30 -10.32
CA GLY A 420 -8.25 24.52 -10.47
C GLY A 420 -8.45 23.87 -11.85
N LYS A 421 -7.39 23.80 -12.67
CA LYS A 421 -7.49 23.28 -14.04
C LYS A 421 -7.92 21.79 -14.08
N PHE A 422 -7.66 21.05 -13.02
CA PHE A 422 -7.98 19.62 -12.90
C PHE A 422 -9.21 19.35 -12.02
N GLY A 423 -10.03 20.37 -11.76
CA GLY A 423 -11.29 20.22 -11.02
C GLY A 423 -11.18 20.25 -9.49
N SER A 424 -10.03 19.92 -8.93
CA SER A 424 -9.88 19.58 -7.50
C SER A 424 -9.43 20.73 -6.58
N PHE A 425 -9.69 21.98 -6.91
CA PHE A 425 -9.32 23.11 -6.05
C PHE A 425 -10.35 23.35 -4.92
N PRO A 426 -9.91 23.53 -3.65
CA PRO A 426 -10.83 23.83 -2.56
C PRO A 426 -11.52 25.18 -2.75
N LYS A 427 -12.84 25.19 -2.77
CA LYS A 427 -13.63 26.43 -2.74
C LYS A 427 -13.84 26.82 -1.28
N VAL A 428 -13.11 27.83 -0.81
CA VAL A 428 -13.25 28.37 0.53
C VAL A 428 -14.09 29.64 0.47
N ASN A 429 -15.25 29.65 1.11
CA ASN A 429 -16.07 30.84 1.27
C ASN A 429 -16.32 31.09 2.77
N LEU A 430 -15.58 32.04 3.33
CA LEU A 430 -15.69 32.47 4.73
C LEU A 430 -16.27 33.90 4.84
N ASN A 431 -16.98 34.38 3.80
CA ASN A 431 -17.52 35.73 3.79
C ASN A 431 -18.50 35.97 4.92
N PHE A 432 -19.31 34.96 5.28
CA PHE A 432 -20.23 35.03 6.41
C PHE A 432 -19.56 35.38 7.75
N LEU A 433 -18.30 34.99 7.94
CA LEU A 433 -17.52 35.36 9.14
C LEU A 433 -16.93 36.76 9.04
N ARG A 434 -16.77 37.31 7.82
CA ARG A 434 -16.24 38.66 7.59
C ARG A 434 -17.32 39.71 7.66
N GLU A 435 -18.57 39.34 7.40
CA GLU A 435 -19.74 40.22 7.45
C GLU A 435 -20.24 40.45 8.90
N GLY A 436 -19.62 39.74 9.88
CA GLY A 436 -19.99 39.82 11.30
C GLY A 436 -21.19 38.95 11.64
N TRP A 437 -21.28 38.51 12.86
CA TRP A 437 -22.51 37.97 13.45
C TRP A 437 -23.38 39.17 13.79
N GLU A 438 -24.34 39.51 12.94
CA GLU A 438 -25.45 40.35 13.36
C GLU A 438 -26.41 39.49 14.18
N ASP A 439 -26.52 39.76 15.49
CA ASP A 439 -27.48 39.15 16.42
C ASP A 439 -28.93 39.49 16.02
#